data_c6a9463bcbeb1f0ae2a55c3c13151849
#
_entry.id   c6a9463bcbeb1f0ae2a55c3c13151849
#
_cell.length_a   1.000
_cell.length_b   1.000
_cell.length_c   1.000
_cell.angle_alpha   90.00
_cell.angle_beta   90.00
_cell.angle_gamma   90.00
#
_symmetry.space_group_name_H-M   'P 1'
#
loop_
_entity.id
_entity.type
_entity.pdbx_description
1 polymer ?
#
loop_
_entity_poly.entity_id
_entity_poly.type
_entity_poly.pdbx_seq_one_letter_code
_entity_poly.pdbx_strand_id
1 'polypeptide(L)' 'MFSDLCEWNKCGKKATRIAAKPEGGIIDICDECWHQHYRS' A
#
# COMPACT_ATOMS: atom_id res chain seq x y z
N MET A 1 8.66 -7.08 -14.79
CA MET A 1 9.04 -7.02 -13.41
C MET A 1 7.89 -6.57 -12.56
N PHE A 2 7.63 -7.23 -11.50
CA PHE A 2 6.51 -6.90 -10.69
C PHE A 2 6.90 -6.12 -9.49
N SER A 3 6.02 -5.30 -9.03
CA SER A 3 6.26 -4.59 -7.82
C SER A 3 5.23 -4.99 -6.83
N ASP A 4 5.45 -6.10 -6.18
CA ASP A 4 4.58 -6.51 -5.11
C ASP A 4 4.96 -5.82 -3.83
N LEU A 5 5.66 -4.72 -3.94
CA LEU A 5 6.14 -4.00 -2.78
C LEU A 5 5.21 -2.86 -2.44
N CYS A 6 5.18 -2.52 -1.17
CA CYS A 6 4.38 -1.41 -0.68
C CYS A 6 4.79 -0.13 -1.39
N GLU A 7 3.80 0.55 -1.98
CA GLU A 7 4.08 1.79 -2.68
C GLU A 7 3.91 3.01 -1.79
N TRP A 8 3.43 2.80 -0.60
CA TRP A 8 3.14 3.90 0.28
C TRP A 8 4.42 4.53 0.79
N ASN A 9 4.66 5.75 0.38
CA ASN A 9 5.81 6.50 0.86
C ASN A 9 7.12 5.71 0.73
N LYS A 10 7.23 4.95 -0.34
CA LYS A 10 8.42 4.14 -0.63
C LYS A 10 8.79 3.24 0.54
N CYS A 11 7.79 2.63 1.12
CA CYS A 11 7.98 1.76 2.26
C CYS A 11 8.94 0.60 1.96
N GLY A 12 8.78 0.00 0.79
CA GLY A 12 9.69 -1.07 0.38
C GLY A 12 9.40 -2.43 0.94
N LYS A 13 8.43 -2.54 1.81
CA LYS A 13 8.06 -3.83 2.36
C LYS A 13 7.13 -4.56 1.41
N LYS A 14 7.02 -5.86 1.58
CA LYS A 14 6.17 -6.66 0.73
C LYS A 14 4.72 -6.27 0.95
N ALA A 15 4.03 -5.93 -0.13
CA ALA A 15 2.64 -5.55 -0.05
C ALA A 15 1.78 -6.77 0.15
N THR A 16 0.87 -6.69 1.11
CA THR A 16 -0.06 -7.77 1.36
C THR A 16 -1.50 -7.32 1.25
N ARG A 17 -1.72 -6.03 1.01
CA ARG A 17 -3.06 -5.48 0.88
C ARG A 17 -3.11 -4.51 -0.26
N ILE A 18 -4.30 -4.09 -0.60
CA ILE A 18 -4.46 -3.05 -1.61
C ILE A 18 -5.31 -1.95 -0.99
N ALA A 19 -5.13 -0.75 -1.48
CA ALA A 19 -5.89 0.39 -0.99
C ALA A 19 -6.24 1.30 -2.15
N ALA A 20 -7.38 1.95 -2.03
CA ALA A 20 -7.83 2.86 -3.07
C ALA A 20 -7.22 4.23 -2.84
N LYS A 21 -6.80 4.87 -3.91
CA LYS A 21 -6.24 6.20 -3.82
C LYS A 21 -7.36 7.24 -3.92
N PRO A 22 -7.23 8.35 -3.22
CA PRO A 22 -8.26 9.39 -3.30
C PRO A 22 -8.37 9.99 -4.69
N GLU A 23 -7.30 9.96 -5.44
CA GLU A 23 -7.31 10.49 -6.80
C GLU A 23 -7.82 9.47 -7.81
N GLY A 24 -7.98 8.22 -7.39
CA GLY A 24 -8.45 7.18 -8.28
C GLY A 24 -7.41 6.09 -8.41
N GLY A 25 -7.86 4.87 -8.69
CA GLY A 25 -6.95 3.74 -8.83
C GLY A 25 -6.67 3.07 -7.51
N ILE A 26 -5.80 2.08 -7.56
CA ILE A 26 -5.43 1.33 -6.37
C ILE A 26 -3.92 1.22 -6.28
N ILE A 27 -3.44 0.98 -5.07
CA ILE A 27 -2.01 0.77 -4.85
C ILE A 27 -1.85 -0.45 -3.96
N ASP A 28 -0.64 -1.02 -4.02
CA ASP A 28 -0.29 -2.13 -3.16
C ASP A 28 0.38 -1.58 -1.92
N ILE A 29 -0.07 -1.98 -0.77
CA ILE A 29 0.54 -1.53 0.47
C ILE A 29 0.74 -2.72 1.40
N CYS A 30 1.65 -2.57 2.33
CA CYS A 30 1.87 -3.62 3.30
C CYS A 30 0.85 -3.50 4.42
N ASP A 31 0.73 -4.59 5.18
CA ASP A 31 -0.24 -4.62 6.27
C ASP A 31 0.02 -3.51 7.28
N GLU A 32 1.28 -3.25 7.55
CA GLU A 32 1.65 -2.23 8.51
C GLU A 32 1.18 -0.85 8.08
N CYS A 33 1.45 -0.49 6.82
CA CYS A 33 1.01 0.79 6.32
C CYS A 33 -0.51 0.88 6.30
N TRP A 34 -1.15 -0.23 5.94
CA TRP A 34 -2.60 -0.24 5.91
C TRP A 34 -3.16 0.07 7.29
N HIS A 35 -2.61 -0.54 8.32
CA HIS A 35 -3.08 -0.29 9.68
C HIS A 35 -2.79 1.12 10.15
N GLN A 36 -1.67 1.68 9.72
CA GLN A 36 -1.30 3.01 10.14
C GLN A 36 -2.10 4.10 9.46
N HIS A 37 -2.42 3.90 8.19
CA HIS A 37 -2.98 4.98 7.40
C HIS A 37 -4.43 4.77 7.02
N TYR A 38 -4.87 3.55 6.95
CA TYR A 38 -6.22 3.28 6.49
C TYR A 38 -7.15 2.78 7.57
N ARG A 39 -6.59 2.08 8.51
CA ARG A 39 -7.42 1.51 9.53
C ARG A 39 -8.09 2.56 10.40
N SER A 40 -7.38 3.47 10.85
CA SER A 40 -7.86 4.48 11.79
C SER A 40 -9.17 4.10 12.46
#